data_c6c7da6ad0a0ae54559efcb7d111b674
#
_entry.id   c6c7da6ad0a0ae54559efcb7d111b674
#
_cell.length_a   1.000
_cell.length_b   1.000
_cell.length_c   1.000
_cell.angle_alpha   90.00
_cell.angle_beta   90.00
_cell.angle_gamma   90.00
#
_symmetry.space_group_name_H-M   'P 1'
#
loop_
_entity.id
_entity.type
_entity.pdbx_description
1 polymer ?
#
loop_
_entity_poly.entity_id
_entity_poly.type
_entity_poly.pdbx_seq_one_letter_code
_entity_poly.pdbx_strand_id
1 'polypeptide(L)'
;VKKNYIELLEPFKEASENKSRQLLDTLETFVLDAGMNSSKTAEFMGIHTNTVQYRLKKINEMLGVEITGNRIIPGLTMALALKRLERVVS
;
A
#
# COMPACT_ATOMS: atom_id res chain seq x y z
N VAL A 1 -15.97 11.95 -4.80
CA VAL A 1 -14.51 11.98 -5.02
C VAL A 1 -13.82 11.12 -3.99
N LYS A 2 -14.08 11.37 -2.72
CA LYS A 2 -13.50 10.60 -1.62
C LYS A 2 -13.85 9.13 -1.72
N LYS A 3 -15.06 8.82 -2.11
CA LYS A 3 -15.54 7.45 -2.27
C LYS A 3 -14.73 6.67 -3.31
N ASN A 4 -14.36 7.33 -4.42
CA ASN A 4 -13.59 6.69 -5.48
C ASN A 4 -12.20 6.27 -5.01
N TYR A 5 -11.56 7.10 -4.20
CA TYR A 5 -10.24 6.78 -3.67
C TYR A 5 -10.30 5.62 -2.69
N ILE A 6 -11.34 5.57 -1.88
CA ILE A 6 -11.51 4.50 -0.90
C ILE A 6 -11.78 3.16 -1.60
N GLU A 7 -12.52 3.17 -2.70
CA GLU A 7 -12.81 1.96 -3.46
C GLU A 7 -11.57 1.27 -4.00
N LEU A 8 -10.48 2.01 -4.24
CA LEU A 8 -9.23 1.40 -4.69
C LEU A 8 -8.67 0.43 -3.65
N LEU A 9 -9.02 0.60 -2.39
CA LEU A 9 -8.51 -0.23 -1.30
C LEU A 9 -9.49 -1.36 -0.90
N GLU A 10 -10.62 -1.48 -1.60
CA GLU A 10 -11.61 -2.52 -1.30
C GLU A 10 -11.06 -3.95 -1.33
N PRO A 11 -10.19 -4.32 -2.29
CA PRO A 11 -9.67 -5.69 -2.31
C PRO A 11 -8.99 -6.11 -1.02
N PHE A 12 -8.43 -5.17 -0.27
CA PHE A 12 -7.76 -5.48 0.99
C PHE A 12 -8.71 -5.87 2.10
N LYS A 13 -9.98 -5.52 1.99
CA LYS A 13 -10.98 -5.86 3.00
C LYS A 13 -11.40 -7.32 2.95
N GLU A 14 -11.16 -7.98 1.81
CA GLU A 14 -11.53 -9.38 1.62
C GLU A 14 -10.49 -10.35 2.16
N ALA A 15 -9.26 -9.88 2.39
CA ALA A 15 -8.22 -10.71 2.97
C ALA A 15 -8.39 -10.79 4.49
N SER A 16 -7.70 -11.73 5.13
CA SER A 16 -7.71 -11.78 6.59
C SER A 16 -7.22 -10.45 7.14
N GLU A 17 -7.77 -10.03 8.28
CA GLU A 17 -7.49 -8.73 8.86
C GLU A 17 -5.99 -8.45 9.03
N ASN A 18 -5.25 -9.43 9.58
CA ASN A 18 -3.82 -9.25 9.80
C ASN A 18 -3.02 -9.16 8.50
N LYS A 19 -3.36 -10.02 7.55
CA LYS A 19 -2.69 -10.02 6.24
C LYS A 19 -2.97 -8.73 5.48
N SER A 20 -4.24 -8.32 5.50
CA SER A 20 -4.65 -7.09 4.83
C SER A 20 -3.93 -5.88 5.42
N ARG A 21 -3.83 -5.82 6.73
CA ARG A 21 -3.13 -4.73 7.42
C ARG A 21 -1.66 -4.69 7.05
N GLN A 22 -0.99 -5.85 7.03
CA GLN A 22 0.42 -5.92 6.65
C GLN A 22 0.64 -5.42 5.23
N LEU A 23 -0.22 -5.83 4.31
CA LEU A 23 -0.12 -5.40 2.92
C LEU A 23 -0.37 -3.91 2.77
N LEU A 24 -1.40 -3.40 3.44
CA LEU A 24 -1.70 -1.96 3.41
C LEU A 24 -0.59 -1.13 4.01
N ASP A 25 -0.04 -1.56 5.14
CA ASP A 25 1.07 -0.84 5.78
C ASP A 25 2.29 -0.81 4.86
N THR A 26 2.58 -1.91 4.20
CA THR A 26 3.69 -1.98 3.26
C THR A 26 3.46 -1.04 2.07
N LEU A 27 2.27 -1.07 1.50
CA LEU A 27 1.93 -0.20 0.38
C LEU A 27 1.99 1.26 0.77
N GLU A 28 1.44 1.60 1.92
CA GLU A 28 1.45 2.96 2.44
C GLU A 28 2.86 3.49 2.62
N THR A 29 3.72 2.69 3.26
CA THR A 29 5.12 3.07 3.46
C THR A 29 5.85 3.20 2.14
N PHE A 30 5.63 2.25 1.23
CA PHE A 30 6.26 2.26 -0.08
C PHE A 30 5.92 3.52 -0.88
N VAL A 31 4.65 3.88 -0.93
CA VAL A 31 4.18 5.01 -1.75
C VAL A 31 4.40 6.35 -1.06
N LEU A 32 4.07 6.46 0.21
CA LEU A 32 4.05 7.76 0.90
C LEU A 32 5.38 8.12 1.56
N ASP A 33 6.10 7.14 2.10
CA ASP A 33 7.30 7.42 2.91
C ASP A 33 8.60 7.12 2.19
N ALA A 34 8.63 6.05 1.41
CA ALA A 34 9.87 5.54 0.83
C ALA A 34 10.06 5.91 -0.64
N GLY A 35 9.18 6.72 -1.21
CA GLY A 35 9.32 7.16 -2.60
C GLY A 35 9.34 6.01 -3.60
N MET A 36 8.58 4.95 -3.31
CA MET A 36 8.46 3.75 -4.15
C MET A 36 9.78 2.98 -4.27
N ASN A 37 10.58 3.02 -3.22
CA ASN A 37 11.85 2.29 -3.15
C ASN A 37 11.73 1.14 -2.17
N SER A 38 11.94 -0.10 -2.64
CA SER A 38 11.77 -1.30 -1.82
C SER A 38 12.78 -1.37 -0.67
N SER A 39 14.02 -0.98 -0.92
CA SER A 39 15.06 -1.01 0.13
C SER A 39 14.74 -0.03 1.25
N LYS A 40 14.29 1.17 0.89
CA LYS A 40 13.90 2.16 1.90
C LYS A 40 12.66 1.72 2.65
N THR A 41 11.72 1.10 1.96
CA THR A 41 10.52 0.54 2.61
C THR A 41 10.93 -0.49 3.66
N ALA A 42 11.86 -1.37 3.31
CA ALA A 42 12.35 -2.38 4.23
C ALA A 42 13.00 -1.75 5.47
N GLU A 43 13.79 -0.70 5.27
CA GLU A 43 14.40 0.03 6.39
C GLU A 43 13.36 0.65 7.31
N PHE A 44 12.38 1.35 6.73
CA PHE A 44 11.33 2.01 7.52
C PHE A 44 10.51 1.01 8.32
N MET A 45 10.27 -0.17 7.76
CA MET A 45 9.43 -1.17 8.41
C MET A 45 10.22 -2.15 9.29
N GLY A 46 11.54 -2.12 9.20
CA GLY A 46 12.38 -3.05 9.97
C GLY A 46 12.23 -4.49 9.49
N ILE A 47 12.05 -4.71 8.21
CA ILE A 47 11.91 -6.04 7.61
C ILE A 47 12.88 -6.20 6.45
N HIS A 48 13.02 -7.43 5.97
CA HIS A 48 13.92 -7.72 4.86
C HIS A 48 13.35 -7.23 3.54
N THR A 49 14.20 -6.80 2.62
CA THR A 49 13.78 -6.33 1.29
C THR A 49 12.99 -7.40 0.54
N ASN A 50 13.39 -8.67 0.66
CA ASN A 50 12.65 -9.76 0.01
C ASN A 50 11.21 -9.84 0.50
N THR A 51 10.98 -9.55 1.79
CA THR A 51 9.64 -9.53 2.36
C THR A 51 8.81 -8.40 1.73
N VAL A 52 9.43 -7.23 1.55
CA VAL A 52 8.76 -6.12 0.88
C VAL A 52 8.37 -6.51 -0.55
N GLN A 53 9.29 -7.09 -1.29
CA GLN A 53 9.05 -7.50 -2.67
C GLN A 53 7.94 -8.54 -2.76
N TYR A 54 7.91 -9.50 -1.84
CA TYR A 54 6.85 -10.49 -1.79
C TYR A 54 5.49 -9.83 -1.54
N ARG A 55 5.44 -8.91 -0.58
CA ARG A 55 4.20 -8.21 -0.26
C ARG A 55 3.72 -7.34 -1.42
N LEU A 56 4.65 -6.66 -2.11
CA LEU A 56 4.29 -5.85 -3.27
C LEU A 56 3.74 -6.71 -4.41
N LYS A 57 4.30 -7.90 -4.59
CA LYS A 57 3.78 -8.84 -5.58
C LYS A 57 2.34 -9.24 -5.25
N LYS A 58 2.06 -9.52 -3.98
CA LYS A 58 0.70 -9.84 -3.55
C LYS A 58 -0.25 -8.66 -3.75
N ILE A 59 0.22 -7.46 -3.45
CA ILE A 59 -0.58 -6.24 -3.66
C ILE A 59 -0.91 -6.08 -5.14
N ASN A 60 0.07 -6.27 -6.02
CA ASN A 60 -0.15 -6.18 -7.47
C ASN A 60 -1.21 -7.18 -7.93
N GLU A 61 -1.16 -8.41 -7.40
CA GLU A 61 -2.15 -9.42 -7.73
C GLU A 61 -3.54 -9.00 -7.27
N MET A 62 -3.65 -8.46 -6.06
CA MET A 62 -4.94 -8.02 -5.51
C MET A 62 -5.53 -6.85 -6.28
N LEU A 63 -4.70 -5.92 -6.71
CA LEU A 63 -5.15 -4.73 -7.43
C LEU A 63 -5.30 -4.97 -8.94
N GLY A 64 -4.75 -6.07 -9.44
CA GLY A 64 -4.79 -6.40 -10.85
C GLY A 64 -3.90 -5.52 -11.73
N VAL A 65 -2.93 -4.84 -11.13
CA VAL A 65 -1.98 -3.99 -11.86
C VAL A 65 -0.62 -4.09 -11.20
N GLU A 66 0.41 -3.66 -11.94
CA GLU A 66 1.76 -3.63 -11.43
C GLU A 66 2.09 -2.23 -10.93
N ILE A 67 2.39 -2.11 -9.64
CA ILE A 67 2.76 -0.84 -9.02
C ILE A 67 4.28 -0.74 -9.00
N THR A 68 4.82 0.21 -9.76
CA THR A 68 6.26 0.44 -9.82
C THR A 68 6.52 1.93 -9.70
N GLY A 69 7.80 2.32 -9.67
CA GLY A 69 8.17 3.73 -9.61
C GLY A 69 7.61 4.56 -10.74
N ASN A 70 7.31 3.95 -11.89
CA ASN A 70 6.82 4.66 -13.07
C ASN A 70 5.34 4.46 -13.32
N ARG A 71 4.72 3.53 -12.61
CA ARG A 71 3.31 3.20 -12.82
C ARG A 71 2.60 3.09 -11.49
N ILE A 72 1.74 4.04 -11.24
CA ILE A 72 0.91 4.04 -10.04
C ILE A 72 -0.54 4.19 -10.49
N ILE A 73 -1.44 3.50 -9.80
CA ILE A 73 -2.87 3.63 -10.08
C ILE A 73 -3.29 5.06 -9.80
N PRO A 74 -3.98 5.72 -10.76
CA PRO A 74 -4.48 7.07 -10.48
C PRO A 74 -5.31 7.12 -9.21
N GLY A 75 -4.99 8.06 -8.35
CA GLY A 75 -5.69 8.24 -7.09
C GLY A 75 -5.20 7.36 -5.94
N LEU A 76 -4.27 6.43 -6.19
CA LEU A 76 -3.79 5.55 -5.13
C LEU A 76 -3.10 6.31 -4.00
N THR A 77 -2.24 7.26 -4.34
CA THR A 77 -1.55 8.08 -3.33
C THR A 77 -2.56 8.81 -2.44
N MET A 78 -3.59 9.37 -3.07
CA MET A 78 -4.64 10.07 -2.32
C MET A 78 -5.43 9.11 -1.43
N ALA A 79 -5.75 7.91 -1.94
CA ALA A 79 -6.47 6.91 -1.16
C ALA A 79 -5.67 6.51 0.09
N LEU A 80 -4.37 6.30 -0.07
CA LEU A 80 -3.50 5.94 1.04
C LEU A 80 -3.35 7.08 2.04
N ALA A 81 -3.25 8.32 1.55
CA ALA A 81 -3.16 9.49 2.42
C ALA A 81 -4.43 9.67 3.24
N LEU A 82 -5.60 9.49 2.62
CA LEU A 82 -6.88 9.57 3.32
C LEU A 82 -6.99 8.47 4.38
N LYS A 83 -6.54 7.27 4.07
CA LYS A 83 -6.54 6.16 5.02
C LYS A 83 -5.67 6.47 6.22
N ARG A 84 -4.50 7.04 6.00
CA ARG A 84 -3.59 7.45 7.07
C ARG A 84 -4.21 8.52 7.95
N LEU A 85 -4.89 9.51 7.34
CA LEU A 85 -5.56 10.56 8.10
C LEU A 85 -6.66 10.01 8.99
N GLU A 86 -7.47 9.08 8.47
CA GLU A 86 -8.51 8.45 9.26
C GLU A 86 -7.93 7.76 10.51
N ARG A 87 -6.81 7.07 10.33
CA ARG A 87 -6.17 6.36 11.42
C ARG A 87 -5.60 7.30 12.47
N VAL A 88 -5.09 8.46 12.02
CA VAL A 88 -4.47 9.45 12.93
C VAL A 88 -5.51 10.24 13.71
N VAL A 89 -6.63 10.61 13.08
CA VAL A 89 -7.63 11.47 13.72
C VAL A 89 -8.74 10.68 14.41
N SER A 90 -8.87 9.39 14.15
CA SER A 90 -9.83 8.57 14.87
C SER A 90 -9.18 7.89 16.05
#